data_60581443ba1ae5413eaf94672161218b
#
_entry.id   60581443ba1ae5413eaf94672161218b
#
_cell.length_a   1.000
_cell.length_b   1.000
_cell.length_c   1.000
_cell.angle_alpha   90.00
_cell.angle_beta   90.00
_cell.angle_gamma   90.00
#
_symmetry.space_group_name_H-M   'P 1'
#
loop_
_entity.id
_entity.type
_entity.pdbx_description
1 polymer ?
#
loop_
_entity_poly.entity_id
_entity_poly.type
_entity_poly.pdbx_seq_one_letter_code
_entity_poly.pdbx_strand_id
1 'polypeptide(L)'
;MYARLPGFCCFLASLFPKVMCTAILTWTILVLIFTVDGQIRHDYELPKLATTIDAIGLLLYLLSIYTYYKIIMVGAGSPMDFPELLIQNSYETTSSSPYDSTEREESIGSRASSILDNPPLDIMNLHNFGRSGYRYCTKCSVWKPDRSHHCSAENRCILRMDHHCPWFSVCIGFKNQKFFVQFLCYIAIYASFIFIVTATMIYDFISNGKYNEDMISINLIVLFILSIAFSFAVSLFAGFLIYMVLKNQTTIEYEQQRWNRSADSNRTGFHYQFSETLTNNDLGNIYDLGTFNNWISVMGDKWYGWILPIGITSESVYDTYSNGINYRINEEVYQKWCYNARLQDQLNQQLADFKTRNKFQNNLDN
;
A
#
# COMPACT_ATOMS: atom_id res chain seq x y z
N MET A 1 -6.61 24.85 10.64
CA MET A 1 -5.88 25.09 11.90
C MET A 1 -6.01 23.86 12.77
N TYR A 2 -5.21 22.80 12.51
CA TYR A 2 -5.17 21.59 13.34
C TYR A 2 -4.10 21.82 14.40
N ALA A 3 -4.54 21.96 15.64
CA ALA A 3 -3.63 22.00 16.79
C ALA A 3 -2.78 20.72 16.77
N ARG A 4 -1.44 20.87 16.77
CA ARG A 4 -0.52 19.75 16.98
C ARG A 4 -0.83 19.18 18.37
N LEU A 5 -1.44 18.00 18.41
CA LEU A 5 -1.56 17.24 19.65
C LEU A 5 -0.15 17.10 20.25
N PRO A 6 0.01 17.26 21.58
CA PRO A 6 1.31 17.07 22.20
C PRO A 6 1.85 15.68 21.86
N GLY A 7 3.17 15.57 21.61
CA GLY A 7 3.81 14.34 21.10
C GLY A 7 3.46 13.06 21.87
N PHE A 8 3.14 13.18 23.16
CA PHE A 8 2.66 12.08 24.01
C PHE A 8 1.30 11.52 23.53
N CYS A 9 0.33 12.36 23.16
CA CYS A 9 -0.97 11.90 22.65
C CYS A 9 -0.83 11.18 21.31
N CYS A 10 0.04 11.67 20.42
CA CYS A 10 0.33 11.00 19.15
C CYS A 10 1.01 9.64 19.36
N PHE A 11 1.91 9.55 20.33
CA PHE A 11 2.55 8.29 20.72
C PHE A 11 1.52 7.29 21.25
N LEU A 12 0.66 7.67 22.19
CA LEU A 12 -0.41 6.81 22.69
C LEU A 12 -1.39 6.37 21.60
N ALA A 13 -1.76 7.28 20.70
CA ALA A 13 -2.63 6.98 19.58
C ALA A 13 -2.00 5.94 18.60
N SER A 14 -0.68 5.98 18.43
CA SER A 14 0.05 4.99 17.61
C SER A 14 0.27 3.65 18.31
N LEU A 15 0.30 3.65 19.64
CA LEU A 15 0.49 2.45 20.46
C LEU A 15 -0.81 1.65 20.61
N PHE A 16 -1.95 2.34 20.71
CA PHE A 16 -3.26 1.72 20.95
C PHE A 16 -3.61 0.60 19.98
N PRO A 17 -3.55 0.76 18.65
CA PRO A 17 -3.88 -0.32 17.72
C PRO A 17 -2.94 -1.53 17.86
N LYS A 18 -1.67 -1.29 18.16
CA LYS A 18 -0.66 -2.34 18.34
C LYS A 18 -0.96 -3.20 19.56
N VAL A 19 -1.25 -2.56 20.69
CA VAL A 19 -1.64 -3.26 21.92
C VAL A 19 -2.96 -3.99 21.73
N MET A 20 -3.96 -3.35 21.13
CA MET A 20 -5.27 -3.95 20.89
C MET A 20 -5.18 -5.20 20.00
N CYS A 21 -4.51 -5.11 18.85
CA CYS A 21 -4.34 -6.25 17.93
C CYS A 21 -3.60 -7.40 18.62
N THR A 22 -2.51 -7.11 19.32
CA THR A 22 -1.75 -8.13 20.06
C THR A 22 -2.59 -8.77 21.16
N ALA A 23 -3.34 -7.97 21.93
CA ALA A 23 -4.21 -8.45 23.00
C ALA A 23 -5.33 -9.36 22.47
N ILE A 24 -5.99 -8.96 21.37
CA ILE A 24 -7.04 -9.78 20.75
C ILE A 24 -6.46 -11.11 20.26
N LEU A 25 -5.36 -11.11 19.52
CA LEU A 25 -4.73 -12.34 19.03
C LEU A 25 -4.28 -13.25 20.19
N THR A 26 -3.71 -12.66 21.24
CA THR A 26 -3.31 -13.43 22.42
C THR A 26 -4.52 -14.00 23.17
N TRP A 27 -5.59 -13.22 23.30
CA TRP A 27 -6.82 -13.70 23.91
C TRP A 27 -7.42 -14.89 23.11
N THR A 28 -7.44 -14.84 21.79
CA THR A 28 -8.00 -15.96 20.98
C THR A 28 -7.23 -17.26 21.18
N ILE A 29 -5.89 -17.23 21.23
CA ILE A 29 -5.09 -18.45 21.48
C ILE A 29 -5.24 -18.95 22.93
N LEU A 30 -5.37 -18.06 23.91
CA LEU A 30 -5.64 -18.46 25.29
C LEU A 30 -7.00 -19.13 25.44
N VAL A 31 -8.04 -18.61 24.80
CA VAL A 31 -9.36 -19.26 24.80
C VAL A 31 -9.30 -20.62 24.10
N LEU A 32 -8.55 -20.74 22.99
CA LEU A 32 -8.36 -22.02 22.32
C LEU A 32 -7.72 -23.05 23.26
N ILE A 33 -6.62 -22.71 23.93
CA ILE A 33 -5.85 -23.63 24.78
C ILE A 33 -6.59 -23.94 26.11
N PHE A 34 -7.23 -22.97 26.75
CA PHE A 34 -7.83 -23.19 28.07
C PHE A 34 -9.29 -23.59 28.02
N THR A 35 -10.07 -23.09 27.07
CA THR A 35 -11.50 -23.39 26.99
C THR A 35 -11.78 -24.53 26.02
N VAL A 36 -11.29 -24.42 24.78
CA VAL A 36 -11.60 -25.40 23.71
C VAL A 36 -10.86 -26.71 23.97
N ASP A 37 -9.55 -26.68 24.25
CA ASP A 37 -8.77 -27.89 24.55
C ASP A 37 -9.27 -28.60 25.81
N GLY A 38 -9.60 -27.83 26.87
CA GLY A 38 -10.16 -28.39 28.11
C GLY A 38 -11.47 -29.17 27.85
N GLN A 39 -12.39 -28.61 27.05
CA GLN A 39 -13.61 -29.29 26.70
C GLN A 39 -13.37 -30.53 25.81
N ILE A 40 -12.45 -30.44 24.82
CA ILE A 40 -12.14 -31.59 23.96
C ILE A 40 -11.54 -32.74 24.75
N ARG A 41 -10.70 -32.46 25.73
CA ARG A 41 -10.08 -33.50 26.59
C ARG A 41 -11.07 -34.11 27.56
N HIS A 42 -11.91 -33.30 28.16
CA HIS A 42 -12.81 -33.73 29.22
C HIS A 42 -14.10 -34.37 28.66
N ASP A 43 -14.74 -33.70 27.66
CA ASP A 43 -16.06 -34.11 27.20
C ASP A 43 -16.02 -35.14 26.06
N TYR A 44 -14.94 -35.13 25.28
CA TYR A 44 -14.82 -36.05 24.12
C TYR A 44 -13.75 -37.12 24.30
N GLU A 45 -12.95 -37.06 25.36
CA GLU A 45 -11.85 -38.01 25.62
C GLU A 45 -10.86 -38.15 24.45
N LEU A 46 -10.65 -37.08 23.66
CA LEU A 46 -9.80 -37.04 22.47
C LEU A 46 -8.52 -36.22 22.67
N PRO A 47 -7.59 -36.61 23.57
CA PRO A 47 -6.42 -35.78 23.90
C PRO A 47 -5.47 -35.56 22.73
N LYS A 48 -5.38 -36.51 21.79
CA LYS A 48 -4.56 -36.33 20.57
C LYS A 48 -5.12 -35.27 19.62
N LEU A 49 -6.44 -35.21 19.49
CA LEU A 49 -7.10 -34.18 18.68
C LEU A 49 -6.89 -32.80 19.30
N ALA A 50 -7.11 -32.68 20.61
CA ALA A 50 -6.89 -31.45 21.37
C ALA A 50 -5.46 -30.91 21.15
N THR A 51 -4.43 -31.76 21.39
CA THR A 51 -3.02 -31.35 21.14
C THR A 51 -2.72 -30.97 19.69
N THR A 52 -3.38 -31.60 18.72
CA THR A 52 -3.21 -31.24 17.29
C THR A 52 -3.81 -29.87 17.00
N ILE A 53 -5.00 -29.59 17.53
CA ILE A 53 -5.66 -28.29 17.40
C ILE A 53 -4.80 -27.19 18.03
N ASP A 54 -4.29 -27.41 19.24
CA ASP A 54 -3.40 -26.46 19.92
C ASP A 54 -2.12 -26.20 19.14
N ALA A 55 -1.48 -27.26 18.62
CA ALA A 55 -0.25 -27.13 17.84
C ALA A 55 -0.44 -26.31 16.57
N ILE A 56 -1.53 -26.56 15.82
CA ILE A 56 -1.88 -25.78 14.62
C ILE A 56 -2.23 -24.33 14.99
N GLY A 57 -3.07 -24.15 16.00
CA GLY A 57 -3.47 -22.83 16.48
C GLY A 57 -2.28 -22.01 16.94
N LEU A 58 -1.38 -22.60 17.73
CA LEU A 58 -0.18 -21.91 18.20
C LEU A 58 0.78 -21.56 17.06
N LEU A 59 0.97 -22.45 16.09
CA LEU A 59 1.79 -22.17 14.90
C LEU A 59 1.25 -20.97 14.11
N LEU A 60 -0.05 -20.95 13.82
CA LEU A 60 -0.69 -19.87 13.07
C LEU A 60 -0.67 -18.55 13.86
N TYR A 61 -0.88 -18.60 15.17
CA TYR A 61 -0.74 -17.45 16.06
C TYR A 61 0.68 -16.88 16.02
N LEU A 62 1.71 -17.73 16.17
CA LEU A 62 3.11 -17.30 16.16
C LEU A 62 3.52 -16.69 14.81
N LEU A 63 3.09 -17.28 13.69
CA LEU A 63 3.32 -16.72 12.36
C LEU A 63 2.63 -15.36 12.21
N SER A 64 1.42 -15.21 12.71
CA SER A 64 0.66 -13.97 12.65
C SER A 64 1.31 -12.87 13.50
N ILE A 65 1.68 -13.14 14.73
CA ILE A 65 2.35 -12.18 15.63
C ILE A 65 3.74 -11.80 15.09
N TYR A 66 4.51 -12.78 14.63
CA TYR A 66 5.83 -12.50 14.07
C TYR A 66 5.73 -11.58 12.84
N THR A 67 4.84 -11.88 11.90
CA THR A 67 4.66 -11.04 10.70
C THR A 67 4.08 -9.68 11.04
N TYR A 68 3.19 -9.58 12.02
CA TYR A 68 2.65 -8.32 12.50
C TYR A 68 3.77 -7.36 12.93
N TYR A 69 4.65 -7.82 13.81
CA TYR A 69 5.78 -7.00 14.25
C TYR A 69 6.85 -6.81 13.17
N LYS A 70 7.02 -7.78 12.28
CA LYS A 70 7.93 -7.67 11.13
C LYS A 70 7.54 -6.51 10.20
N ILE A 71 6.24 -6.33 9.92
CA ILE A 71 5.71 -5.21 9.13
C ILE A 71 6.11 -3.87 9.76
N ILE A 72 5.93 -3.75 11.07
CA ILE A 72 6.21 -2.52 11.81
C ILE A 72 7.71 -2.21 11.84
N MET A 73 8.54 -3.23 12.11
CA MET A 73 10.00 -3.07 12.23
C MET A 73 10.69 -2.78 10.89
N VAL A 74 10.25 -3.44 9.83
CA VAL A 74 10.84 -3.24 8.49
C VAL A 74 10.42 -1.89 7.91
N GLY A 75 9.16 -1.46 8.18
CA GLY A 75 8.58 -0.25 7.61
C GLY A 75 8.46 -0.32 6.08
N ALA A 76 7.92 0.73 5.48
CA ALA A 76 7.62 0.76 4.06
C ALA A 76 8.80 1.12 3.14
N GLY A 77 9.86 1.73 3.70
CA GLY A 77 10.96 2.35 2.96
C GLY A 77 10.64 3.76 2.46
N SER A 78 11.68 4.57 2.30
CA SER A 78 11.53 5.98 1.93
C SER A 78 12.55 6.40 0.87
N PRO A 79 12.21 7.33 -0.05
CA PRO A 79 13.20 7.99 -0.88
C PRO A 79 14.28 8.73 -0.05
N MET A 80 13.95 9.12 1.18
CA MET A 80 14.92 9.77 2.10
C MET A 80 16.01 8.82 2.60
N ASP A 81 15.84 7.50 2.40
CA ASP A 81 16.88 6.50 2.72
C ASP A 81 18.03 6.54 1.68
N PHE A 82 17.90 7.33 0.59
CA PHE A 82 18.86 7.48 -0.51
C PHE A 82 19.38 8.93 -0.54
N PRO A 83 20.64 9.18 -0.13
CA PRO A 83 21.19 10.53 -0.08
C PRO A 83 21.16 11.26 -1.42
N GLU A 84 21.27 10.53 -2.53
CA GLU A 84 21.30 11.06 -3.89
C GLU A 84 19.94 11.64 -4.33
N LEU A 85 18.85 11.22 -3.68
CA LEU A 85 17.52 11.74 -3.94
C LEU A 85 17.19 13.00 -3.11
N LEU A 86 18.04 13.36 -2.15
CA LEU A 86 17.84 14.56 -1.34
C LEU A 86 18.14 15.80 -2.16
N ILE A 87 17.22 16.76 -2.15
CA ILE A 87 17.43 18.08 -2.76
C ILE A 87 18.28 18.88 -1.77
N GLN A 88 19.58 18.97 -2.04
CA GLN A 88 20.50 19.78 -1.24
C GLN A 88 20.15 21.26 -1.46
N ASN A 89 19.59 21.89 -0.44
CA ASN A 89 19.52 23.34 -0.41
C ASN A 89 20.96 23.88 -0.30
N SER A 90 21.52 24.38 -1.38
CA SER A 90 22.86 24.98 -1.46
C SER A 90 22.97 26.28 -0.65
N TYR A 91 22.33 26.39 0.50
CA TYR A 91 22.32 27.57 1.35
C TYR A 91 23.40 27.55 2.44
N GLU A 92 24.13 26.45 2.61
CA GLU A 92 25.20 26.38 3.59
C GLU A 92 26.56 26.28 2.90
N THR A 93 27.08 27.39 2.36
CA THR A 93 28.51 27.73 2.37
C THR A 93 28.76 28.99 1.55
N THR A 94 28.44 30.15 2.07
CA THR A 94 29.21 31.35 1.90
C THR A 94 28.94 32.28 3.10
N SER A 95 29.61 32.00 4.20
CA SER A 95 29.88 33.00 5.22
C SER A 95 30.91 33.97 4.61
N SER A 96 30.52 35.18 4.45
CA SER A 96 31.29 36.42 4.38
C SER A 96 30.89 37.31 3.20
N SER A 97 29.99 38.22 3.44
CA SER A 97 30.08 39.64 3.18
C SER A 97 28.68 40.28 3.29
N PRO A 98 28.48 41.30 4.12
CA PRO A 98 27.19 41.96 4.29
C PRO A 98 27.18 43.22 3.39
N TYR A 99 26.88 43.08 2.11
CA TYR A 99 26.44 44.19 1.27
C TYR A 99 25.77 43.69 -0.03
N ASP A 100 24.52 44.04 -0.19
CA ASP A 100 23.66 44.10 -1.34
C ASP A 100 22.42 43.19 -1.29
N SER A 101 21.31 43.82 -0.95
CA SER A 101 20.03 43.14 -0.67
C SER A 101 19.04 43.09 -1.86
N THR A 102 19.40 43.67 -3.02
CA THR A 102 18.46 43.82 -4.15
C THR A 102 18.69 42.85 -5.31
N GLU A 103 19.91 42.32 -5.48
CA GLU A 103 20.17 41.30 -6.53
C GLU A 103 19.98 39.85 -6.07
N ARG A 104 19.65 39.64 -4.78
CA ARG A 104 19.56 38.31 -4.17
C ARG A 104 18.27 37.55 -4.50
N GLU A 105 17.13 38.23 -4.70
CA GLU A 105 15.86 37.52 -4.92
C GLU A 105 15.73 36.93 -6.33
N GLU A 106 16.20 37.60 -7.36
CA GLU A 106 16.19 37.06 -8.74
C GLU A 106 17.19 35.94 -8.96
N SER A 107 18.37 36.00 -8.33
CA SER A 107 19.39 34.95 -8.44
C SER A 107 19.01 33.67 -7.64
N ILE A 108 18.25 33.82 -6.58
CA ILE A 108 17.74 32.70 -5.76
C ILE A 108 16.61 31.98 -6.50
N GLY A 109 15.69 32.72 -7.13
CA GLY A 109 14.61 32.15 -7.93
C GLY A 109 15.13 31.36 -9.13
N SER A 110 16.12 31.87 -9.86
CA SER A 110 16.71 31.19 -11.03
C SER A 110 17.55 29.98 -10.66
N ARG A 111 18.26 30.00 -9.51
CA ARG A 111 19.03 28.84 -9.01
C ARG A 111 18.13 27.75 -8.44
N ALA A 112 17.06 28.11 -7.74
CA ALA A 112 16.08 27.14 -7.25
C ALA A 112 15.35 26.42 -8.40
N SER A 113 15.00 27.14 -9.48
CA SER A 113 14.43 26.52 -10.69
C SER A 113 15.42 25.56 -11.34
N SER A 114 16.69 25.94 -11.47
CA SER A 114 17.73 25.09 -12.11
C SER A 114 18.05 23.80 -11.35
N ILE A 115 17.91 23.79 -10.02
CA ILE A 115 18.07 22.56 -9.20
C ILE A 115 16.84 21.65 -9.34
N LEU A 116 15.64 22.22 -9.44
CA LEU A 116 14.41 21.46 -9.60
C LEU A 116 14.21 20.91 -11.03
N ASP A 117 14.99 21.39 -12.00
CA ASP A 117 14.96 20.92 -13.38
C ASP A 117 15.92 19.72 -13.64
N ASN A 118 16.74 19.33 -12.66
CA ASN A 118 17.75 18.27 -12.80
C ASN A 118 17.59 17.16 -11.76
N PRO A 119 16.62 16.24 -11.92
CA PRO A 119 16.57 15.05 -11.09
C PRO A 119 17.75 14.11 -11.39
N PRO A 120 18.18 13.27 -10.44
CA PRO A 120 19.27 12.32 -10.63
C PRO A 120 18.81 11.12 -11.48
N LEU A 121 18.72 11.31 -12.80
CA LEU A 121 18.24 10.30 -13.76
C LEU A 121 19.25 9.16 -13.99
N ASP A 122 20.46 9.28 -13.47
CA ASP A 122 21.47 8.23 -13.42
C ASP A 122 21.11 7.11 -12.43
N ILE A 123 20.35 7.43 -11.40
CA ILE A 123 19.97 6.48 -10.35
C ILE A 123 18.47 6.14 -10.33
N MET A 124 17.58 6.99 -10.87
CA MET A 124 16.16 6.75 -10.89
C MET A 124 15.55 6.93 -12.29
N ASN A 125 14.76 5.98 -12.71
CA ASN A 125 13.94 6.10 -13.91
C ASN A 125 12.62 6.80 -13.57
N LEU A 126 12.22 7.74 -14.41
CA LEU A 126 10.92 8.42 -14.31
C LEU A 126 10.12 8.20 -15.59
N HIS A 127 8.91 7.66 -15.44
CA HIS A 127 8.00 7.44 -16.56
C HIS A 127 6.99 8.59 -16.59
N ASN A 128 7.33 9.64 -17.29
CA ASN A 128 6.68 10.96 -17.23
C ASN A 128 5.63 11.15 -18.35
N PHE A 129 4.94 10.14 -18.81
CA PHE A 129 3.81 10.15 -19.77
C PHE A 129 3.58 11.47 -20.57
N GLY A 130 4.64 12.14 -21.05
CA GLY A 130 4.56 13.40 -21.77
C GLY A 130 4.26 14.64 -20.91
N ARG A 131 4.17 14.53 -19.58
CA ARG A 131 4.02 15.70 -18.70
C ARG A 131 5.37 16.39 -18.51
N SER A 132 5.40 17.71 -18.66
CA SER A 132 6.54 18.54 -18.31
C SER A 132 6.70 18.59 -16.79
N GLY A 133 7.93 18.38 -16.31
CA GLY A 133 8.33 18.51 -14.91
C GLY A 133 8.49 17.18 -14.17
N TYR A 134 9.36 17.21 -13.19
CA TYR A 134 9.71 16.06 -12.36
C TYR A 134 8.99 16.13 -11.02
N ARG A 135 8.77 14.96 -10.41
CA ARG A 135 8.06 14.86 -9.14
C ARG A 135 9.02 15.04 -7.97
N TYR A 136 8.75 16.01 -7.12
CA TYR A 136 9.50 16.22 -5.87
C TYR A 136 8.56 16.50 -4.69
N CYS A 137 9.07 16.39 -3.48
CA CYS A 137 8.35 16.69 -2.27
C CYS A 137 8.94 17.88 -1.54
N THR A 138 8.24 18.99 -1.47
CA THR A 138 8.66 20.19 -0.75
C THR A 138 8.76 20.00 0.77
N LYS A 139 7.91 19.10 1.34
CA LYS A 139 7.91 18.81 2.77
C LYS A 139 9.10 17.96 3.20
N CYS A 140 9.56 17.05 2.34
CA CYS A 140 10.66 16.15 2.62
C CYS A 140 11.98 16.59 1.94
N SER A 141 11.93 17.61 1.08
CA SER A 141 13.05 18.05 0.25
C SER A 141 13.73 16.88 -0.48
N VAL A 142 12.92 16.07 -1.19
CA VAL A 142 13.38 14.84 -1.84
C VAL A 142 12.70 14.65 -3.19
N TRP A 143 13.45 14.14 -4.18
CA TRP A 143 12.90 13.66 -5.43
C TRP A 143 12.00 12.46 -5.20
N LYS A 144 10.87 12.42 -5.90
CA LYS A 144 9.91 11.31 -5.81
C LYS A 144 10.09 10.35 -6.97
N PRO A 145 10.69 9.18 -6.75
CA PRO A 145 10.64 8.10 -7.73
C PRO A 145 9.21 7.72 -8.10
N ASP A 146 9.05 7.00 -9.18
CA ASP A 146 7.75 6.46 -9.56
C ASP A 146 7.08 5.71 -8.39
N ARG A 147 5.75 5.78 -8.33
CA ARG A 147 4.94 5.11 -7.31
C ARG A 147 5.18 5.59 -5.87
N SER A 148 5.99 6.63 -5.65
CA SER A 148 6.21 7.18 -4.32
C SER A 148 5.25 8.31 -3.99
N HIS A 149 4.76 8.36 -2.73
CA HIS A 149 3.82 9.37 -2.25
C HIS A 149 4.22 9.85 -0.85
N HIS A 150 3.84 11.10 -0.52
CA HIS A 150 4.04 11.64 0.82
C HIS A 150 2.91 11.21 1.74
N CYS A 151 3.23 10.55 2.84
CA CYS A 151 2.27 10.23 3.89
C CYS A 151 2.23 11.35 4.93
N SER A 152 1.06 11.95 5.12
CA SER A 152 0.87 13.01 6.13
C SER A 152 0.88 12.46 7.56
N ALA A 153 0.48 11.19 7.76
CA ALA A 153 0.46 10.56 9.08
C ALA A 153 1.87 10.23 9.59
N GLU A 154 2.77 9.76 8.70
CA GLU A 154 4.18 9.51 9.03
C GLU A 154 5.07 10.73 8.77
N ASN A 155 4.54 11.78 8.14
CA ASN A 155 5.26 13.00 7.74
C ASN A 155 6.54 12.69 6.92
N ARG A 156 6.48 11.69 6.04
CA ARG A 156 7.58 11.28 5.17
C ARG A 156 7.09 10.74 3.84
N CYS A 157 7.97 10.74 2.83
CA CYS A 157 7.71 10.06 1.56
C CYS A 157 7.93 8.56 1.70
N ILE A 158 7.08 7.76 1.02
CA ILE A 158 7.07 6.31 1.07
C ILE A 158 7.29 5.77 -0.34
N LEU A 159 8.19 4.81 -0.49
CA LEU A 159 8.45 4.09 -1.74
C LEU A 159 7.32 3.12 -2.07
N ARG A 160 6.85 3.12 -3.31
CA ARG A 160 5.73 2.28 -3.79
C ARG A 160 4.59 2.25 -2.76
N MET A 161 4.14 3.44 -2.38
CA MET A 161 3.15 3.58 -1.32
C MET A 161 1.84 2.91 -1.74
N ASP A 162 1.37 1.98 -0.89
CA ASP A 162 0.07 1.35 -1.04
C ASP A 162 -0.98 2.12 -0.23
N HIS A 163 -0.84 2.18 1.07
CA HIS A 163 -1.69 2.96 1.97
C HIS A 163 -1.03 3.18 3.34
N HIS A 164 -1.57 4.11 4.14
CA HIS A 164 -1.26 4.18 5.57
C HIS A 164 -2.21 3.26 6.33
N CYS A 165 -1.68 2.27 7.05
CA CYS A 165 -2.50 1.31 7.77
C CYS A 165 -2.61 1.67 9.27
N PRO A 166 -3.79 2.08 9.76
CA PRO A 166 -3.96 2.46 11.15
C PRO A 166 -3.75 1.30 12.13
N TRP A 167 -4.02 0.05 11.71
CA TRP A 167 -3.85 -1.14 12.55
C TRP A 167 -2.40 -1.43 12.92
N PHE A 168 -1.45 -1.05 12.07
CA PHE A 168 -0.01 -1.14 12.33
C PHE A 168 0.57 0.20 12.76
N SER A 169 -0.14 1.31 12.53
CA SER A 169 0.35 2.69 12.66
C SER A 169 1.62 2.92 11.83
N VAL A 170 1.70 2.30 10.65
CA VAL A 170 2.75 2.48 9.64
C VAL A 170 2.17 2.38 8.24
N CYS A 171 2.86 2.96 7.26
CA CYS A 171 2.53 2.77 5.85
C CYS A 171 2.90 1.37 5.37
N ILE A 172 2.09 0.87 4.45
CA ILE A 172 2.42 -0.30 3.64
C ILE A 172 2.99 0.22 2.31
N GLY A 173 4.15 -0.31 1.93
CA GLY A 173 4.87 0.09 0.74
C GLY A 173 5.95 -0.92 0.35
N PHE A 174 6.98 -0.48 -0.36
CA PHE A 174 7.94 -1.36 -1.03
C PHE A 174 8.55 -2.44 -0.13
N LYS A 175 9.07 -2.07 1.05
CA LYS A 175 9.86 -3.00 1.89
C LYS A 175 8.99 -3.98 2.71
N ASN A 176 7.75 -3.61 3.05
CA ASN A 176 6.90 -4.41 3.96
C ASN A 176 5.64 -5.00 3.32
N GLN A 177 5.36 -4.74 2.02
CA GLN A 177 4.18 -5.26 1.33
C GLN A 177 4.11 -6.79 1.34
N LYS A 178 5.23 -7.49 1.14
CA LYS A 178 5.32 -8.94 1.24
C LYS A 178 4.78 -9.46 2.57
N PHE A 179 5.31 -8.92 3.67
CA PHE A 179 4.93 -9.34 5.02
C PHE A 179 3.46 -9.02 5.31
N PHE A 180 2.95 -7.92 4.74
CA PHE A 180 1.54 -7.56 4.87
C PHE A 180 0.62 -8.58 4.18
N VAL A 181 0.94 -9.02 2.97
CA VAL A 181 0.21 -10.09 2.27
C VAL A 181 0.26 -11.39 3.08
N GLN A 182 1.45 -11.79 3.57
CA GLN A 182 1.60 -12.99 4.40
C GLN A 182 0.79 -12.90 5.70
N PHE A 183 0.84 -11.76 6.38
CA PHE A 183 0.05 -11.54 7.60
C PHE A 183 -1.44 -11.74 7.37
N LEU A 184 -1.99 -11.15 6.30
CA LEU A 184 -3.40 -11.32 5.98
C LEU A 184 -3.77 -12.76 5.65
N CYS A 185 -2.90 -13.48 4.93
CA CYS A 185 -3.09 -14.90 4.67
C CYS A 185 -3.09 -15.72 5.97
N TYR A 186 -2.14 -15.45 6.87
CA TYR A 186 -2.09 -16.17 8.15
C TYR A 186 -3.30 -15.89 9.03
N ILE A 187 -3.73 -14.63 9.13
CA ILE A 187 -4.93 -14.27 9.89
C ILE A 187 -6.20 -14.86 9.28
N ALA A 188 -6.32 -14.88 7.94
CA ALA A 188 -7.46 -15.50 7.27
C ALA A 188 -7.53 -17.01 7.55
N ILE A 189 -6.39 -17.71 7.47
CA ILE A 189 -6.30 -19.15 7.78
C ILE A 189 -6.57 -19.39 9.27
N TYR A 190 -5.98 -18.57 10.15
CA TYR A 190 -6.16 -18.68 11.59
C TYR A 190 -7.61 -18.46 12.01
N ALA A 191 -8.25 -17.40 11.53
CA ALA A 191 -9.65 -17.12 11.83
C ALA A 191 -10.58 -18.20 11.29
N SER A 192 -10.31 -18.72 10.07
CA SER A 192 -11.09 -19.82 9.49
C SER A 192 -10.92 -21.12 10.26
N PHE A 193 -9.71 -21.41 10.73
CA PHE A 193 -9.42 -22.55 11.58
C PHE A 193 -10.18 -22.48 12.90
N ILE A 194 -10.12 -21.34 13.60
CA ILE A 194 -10.88 -21.13 14.84
C ILE A 194 -12.39 -21.22 14.59
N PHE A 195 -12.88 -20.66 13.48
CA PHE A 195 -14.29 -20.76 13.11
C PHE A 195 -14.76 -22.22 12.97
N ILE A 196 -13.99 -23.06 12.25
CA ILE A 196 -14.32 -24.46 12.05
C ILE A 196 -14.36 -25.20 13.41
N VAL A 197 -13.33 -24.99 14.25
CA VAL A 197 -13.25 -25.64 15.57
C VAL A 197 -14.42 -25.22 16.46
N THR A 198 -14.67 -23.92 16.58
CA THR A 198 -15.75 -23.42 17.43
C THR A 198 -17.13 -23.76 16.91
N ALA A 199 -17.32 -23.78 15.59
CA ALA A 199 -18.58 -24.17 14.96
C ALA A 199 -18.93 -25.65 15.23
N THR A 200 -17.94 -26.55 15.13
CA THR A 200 -18.15 -27.97 15.43
C THR A 200 -18.50 -28.20 16.90
N MET A 201 -17.88 -27.47 17.83
CA MET A 201 -18.21 -27.56 19.25
C MET A 201 -19.62 -27.04 19.56
N ILE A 202 -20.02 -25.92 18.99
CA ILE A 202 -21.38 -25.37 19.18
C ILE A 202 -22.41 -26.28 18.57
N TYR A 203 -22.14 -26.83 17.38
CA TYR A 203 -23.03 -27.81 16.73
C TYR A 203 -23.24 -29.04 17.60
N ASP A 204 -22.17 -29.62 18.16
CA ASP A 204 -22.22 -30.77 19.04
C ASP A 204 -22.99 -30.46 20.34
N PHE A 205 -22.76 -29.30 20.95
CA PHE A 205 -23.46 -28.84 22.13
C PHE A 205 -24.97 -28.79 21.91
N ILE A 206 -25.41 -28.27 20.75
CA ILE A 206 -26.84 -28.18 20.42
C ILE A 206 -27.43 -29.56 20.06
N SER A 207 -26.71 -30.34 19.21
CA SER A 207 -27.23 -31.61 18.68
C SER A 207 -27.37 -32.69 19.76
N ASN A 208 -26.47 -32.71 20.75
CA ASN A 208 -26.51 -33.69 21.84
C ASN A 208 -27.36 -33.26 23.04
N GLY A 209 -28.07 -32.13 22.94
CA GLY A 209 -28.94 -31.64 23.98
C GLY A 209 -28.25 -31.24 25.28
N LYS A 210 -26.93 -31.02 25.27
CA LYS A 210 -26.13 -30.63 26.43
C LYS A 210 -26.59 -29.32 27.07
N TYR A 211 -27.33 -28.49 26.33
CA TYR A 211 -27.95 -27.25 26.84
C TYR A 211 -28.96 -27.46 27.98
N ASN A 212 -29.38 -28.70 28.20
CA ASN A 212 -30.29 -29.04 29.32
C ASN A 212 -29.52 -29.26 30.63
N GLU A 213 -28.24 -29.55 30.57
CA GLU A 213 -27.43 -29.98 31.70
C GLU A 213 -26.32 -28.97 32.01
N ASP A 214 -25.76 -28.34 30.99
CA ASP A 214 -24.61 -27.45 31.10
C ASP A 214 -24.83 -26.09 30.43
N MET A 215 -24.06 -25.08 30.91
CA MET A 215 -24.01 -23.74 30.30
C MET A 215 -22.82 -23.65 29.36
N ILE A 216 -23.09 -23.21 28.13
CA ILE A 216 -22.00 -22.94 27.18
C ILE A 216 -21.09 -21.77 27.64
N SER A 217 -19.79 -21.93 27.49
CA SER A 217 -18.84 -20.85 27.86
C SER A 217 -19.08 -19.61 27.01
N ILE A 218 -19.22 -18.46 27.66
CA ILE A 218 -19.37 -17.16 26.99
C ILE A 218 -18.15 -16.85 26.12
N ASN A 219 -16.94 -17.28 26.53
CA ASN A 219 -15.73 -17.11 25.73
C ASN A 219 -15.80 -17.88 24.40
N LEU A 220 -16.41 -19.07 24.38
CA LEU A 220 -16.61 -19.86 23.18
C LEU A 220 -17.57 -19.16 22.20
N ILE A 221 -18.65 -18.58 22.72
CA ILE A 221 -19.63 -17.82 21.89
C ILE A 221 -18.97 -16.60 21.28
N VAL A 222 -18.24 -15.81 22.08
CA VAL A 222 -17.54 -14.60 21.62
C VAL A 222 -16.49 -14.97 20.59
N LEU A 223 -15.70 -16.01 20.85
CA LEU A 223 -14.68 -16.51 19.92
C LEU A 223 -15.29 -16.94 18.58
N PHE A 224 -16.43 -17.64 18.62
CA PHE A 224 -17.17 -18.07 17.43
C PHE A 224 -17.65 -16.87 16.60
N ILE A 225 -18.30 -15.88 17.22
CA ILE A 225 -18.78 -14.68 16.51
C ILE A 225 -17.63 -13.90 15.89
N LEU A 226 -16.55 -13.70 16.64
CA LEU A 226 -15.37 -13.00 16.12
C LEU A 226 -14.70 -13.78 14.99
N SER A 227 -14.61 -15.11 15.10
CA SER A 227 -13.98 -15.93 14.07
C SER A 227 -14.75 -15.90 12.75
N ILE A 228 -16.08 -15.88 12.75
CA ILE A 228 -16.90 -15.68 11.56
C ILE A 228 -16.60 -14.33 10.91
N ALA A 229 -16.68 -13.25 11.69
CA ALA A 229 -16.51 -11.91 11.19
C ALA A 229 -15.13 -11.71 10.58
N PHE A 230 -14.07 -12.13 11.29
CA PHE A 230 -12.69 -11.99 10.80
C PHE A 230 -12.36 -12.95 9.66
N SER A 231 -12.82 -14.21 9.71
CA SER A 231 -12.63 -15.17 8.62
C SER A 231 -13.19 -14.63 7.30
N PHE A 232 -14.39 -14.10 7.31
CA PHE A 232 -15.01 -13.56 6.11
C PHE A 232 -14.34 -12.25 5.66
N ALA A 233 -14.25 -11.25 6.54
CA ALA A 233 -13.75 -9.92 6.17
C ALA A 233 -12.27 -9.96 5.75
N VAL A 234 -11.41 -10.66 6.51
CA VAL A 234 -9.98 -10.72 6.20
C VAL A 234 -9.70 -11.57 4.97
N SER A 235 -10.46 -12.66 4.74
CA SER A 235 -10.29 -13.47 3.52
C SER A 235 -10.64 -12.69 2.25
N LEU A 236 -11.72 -11.91 2.27
CA LEU A 236 -12.07 -11.03 1.15
C LEU A 236 -11.00 -9.97 0.90
N PHE A 237 -10.51 -9.35 1.98
CA PHE A 237 -9.47 -8.34 1.88
C PHE A 237 -8.12 -8.92 1.41
N ALA A 238 -7.73 -10.09 1.93
CA ALA A 238 -6.55 -10.82 1.47
C ALA A 238 -6.65 -11.18 -0.03
N GLY A 239 -7.80 -11.69 -0.46
CA GLY A 239 -8.07 -11.98 -1.88
C GLY A 239 -7.96 -10.74 -2.76
N PHE A 240 -8.52 -9.62 -2.33
CA PHE A 240 -8.39 -8.33 -3.02
C PHE A 240 -6.92 -7.89 -3.14
N LEU A 241 -6.14 -7.96 -2.06
CA LEU A 241 -4.73 -7.60 -2.09
C LEU A 241 -3.89 -8.53 -2.96
N ILE A 242 -4.15 -9.84 -2.91
CA ILE A 242 -3.49 -10.81 -3.81
C ILE A 242 -3.80 -10.44 -5.26
N TYR A 243 -5.05 -10.12 -5.58
CA TYR A 243 -5.42 -9.64 -6.92
C TYR A 243 -4.61 -8.39 -7.32
N MET A 244 -4.46 -7.41 -6.42
CA MET A 244 -3.67 -6.20 -6.68
C MET A 244 -2.19 -6.53 -6.92
N VAL A 245 -1.61 -7.46 -6.15
CA VAL A 245 -0.24 -7.95 -6.37
C VAL A 245 -0.11 -8.62 -7.74
N LEU A 246 -1.05 -9.49 -8.12
CA LEU A 246 -1.07 -10.16 -9.42
C LEU A 246 -1.21 -9.20 -10.61
N LYS A 247 -1.77 -8.01 -10.37
CA LYS A 247 -1.85 -6.90 -11.34
C LYS A 247 -0.70 -5.90 -11.22
N ASN A 248 0.23 -6.11 -10.29
CA ASN A 248 1.30 -5.15 -9.95
C ASN A 248 0.76 -3.72 -9.80
N GLN A 249 -0.29 -3.58 -9.02
CA GLN A 249 -0.99 -2.31 -8.82
C GLN A 249 -1.06 -2.01 -7.31
N THR A 250 -0.82 -0.76 -6.92
CA THR A 250 -1.05 -0.31 -5.55
C THR A 250 -2.51 0.14 -5.37
N THR A 251 -2.98 0.19 -4.12
CA THR A 251 -4.34 0.68 -3.82
C THR A 251 -4.53 2.13 -4.28
N ILE A 252 -3.50 2.97 -4.17
CA ILE A 252 -3.51 4.35 -4.68
C ILE A 252 -3.71 4.39 -6.20
N GLU A 253 -2.96 3.57 -6.94
CA GLU A 253 -3.07 3.48 -8.40
C GLU A 253 -4.45 2.95 -8.83
N TYR A 254 -4.98 1.96 -8.10
CA TYR A 254 -6.32 1.42 -8.34
C TYR A 254 -7.42 2.46 -8.11
N GLU A 255 -7.39 3.16 -6.98
CA GLU A 255 -8.37 4.22 -6.69
C GLU A 255 -8.27 5.38 -7.68
N GLN A 256 -7.07 5.76 -8.11
CA GLN A 256 -6.87 6.78 -9.14
C GLN A 256 -7.48 6.36 -10.48
N GLN A 257 -7.30 5.11 -10.89
CA GLN A 257 -7.93 4.58 -12.11
C GLN A 257 -9.46 4.54 -11.99
N ARG A 258 -9.96 4.12 -10.83
CA ARG A 258 -11.40 4.09 -10.56
C ARG A 258 -12.02 5.50 -10.60
N TRP A 259 -11.35 6.48 -10.02
CA TRP A 259 -11.78 7.87 -10.05
C TRP A 259 -11.82 8.42 -11.47
N ASN A 260 -10.79 8.17 -12.27
CA ASN A 260 -10.72 8.60 -13.67
C ASN A 260 -11.85 7.96 -14.50
N ARG A 261 -12.17 6.68 -14.28
CA ARG A 261 -13.33 6.01 -14.91
C ARG A 261 -14.65 6.69 -14.60
N SER A 262 -14.88 7.02 -13.34
CA SER A 262 -16.10 7.71 -12.92
C SER A 262 -16.20 9.12 -13.49
N ALA A 263 -15.09 9.83 -13.60
CA ALA A 263 -15.03 11.15 -14.20
C ALA A 263 -15.33 11.11 -15.71
N ASP A 264 -14.82 10.12 -16.42
CA ASP A 264 -15.09 9.93 -17.87
C ASP A 264 -16.55 9.52 -18.11
N SER A 265 -17.14 8.68 -17.26
CA SER A 265 -18.56 8.30 -17.35
C SER A 265 -19.51 9.49 -17.13
N ASN A 266 -19.16 10.45 -16.28
CA ASN A 266 -19.97 11.64 -16.03
C ASN A 266 -19.79 12.77 -17.05
N ARG A 267 -18.80 12.64 -17.95
CA ARG A 267 -18.51 13.62 -19.02
C ARG A 267 -19.36 13.47 -20.28
N THR A 268 -20.41 12.67 -20.30
CA THR A 268 -21.28 12.38 -21.45
C THR A 268 -22.11 13.56 -21.95
N GLY A 269 -21.97 14.76 -21.40
CA GLY A 269 -22.57 15.99 -21.88
C GLY A 269 -21.55 16.87 -22.62
N PHE A 270 -21.53 16.85 -23.93
CA PHE A 270 -20.81 17.79 -24.81
C PHE A 270 -19.26 17.70 -24.83
N HIS A 271 -18.65 16.54 -24.74
CA HIS A 271 -17.28 16.37 -25.20
C HIS A 271 -17.25 15.85 -26.64
N TYR A 272 -16.57 16.60 -27.51
CA TYR A 272 -16.09 16.06 -28.77
C TYR A 272 -15.16 14.89 -28.39
N GLN A 273 -15.66 13.67 -28.43
CA GLN A 273 -14.83 12.48 -28.41
C GLN A 273 -14.06 12.44 -29.71
N PHE A 274 -12.82 12.86 -29.67
CA PHE A 274 -11.91 12.52 -30.74
C PHE A 274 -11.76 11.00 -30.69
N SER A 275 -12.27 10.32 -31.68
CA SER A 275 -12.29 8.85 -31.78
C SER A 275 -10.89 8.22 -31.79
N GLU A 276 -9.85 9.03 -31.79
CA GLU A 276 -8.45 8.62 -31.87
C GLU A 276 -7.72 8.59 -30.51
N THR A 277 -8.28 9.20 -29.45
CA THR A 277 -7.67 9.14 -28.10
C THR A 277 -8.21 7.97 -27.33
N LEU A 278 -7.31 7.07 -26.93
CA LEU A 278 -7.65 5.95 -26.05
C LEU A 278 -8.01 6.47 -24.64
N THR A 279 -8.99 5.86 -24.02
CA THR A 279 -9.27 6.13 -22.59
C THR A 279 -8.17 5.53 -21.72
N ASN A 280 -8.01 6.05 -20.50
CA ASN A 280 -7.04 5.47 -19.55
C ASN A 280 -7.28 3.98 -19.27
N ASN A 281 -8.51 3.47 -19.52
CA ASN A 281 -8.86 2.06 -19.36
C ASN A 281 -8.27 1.18 -20.47
N ASP A 282 -8.17 1.73 -21.68
CA ASP A 282 -7.69 1.00 -22.86
C ASP A 282 -6.16 0.94 -22.91
N LEU A 283 -5.49 1.82 -22.17
CA LEU A 283 -4.03 1.92 -22.17
C LEU A 283 -3.33 0.84 -21.33
N GLY A 284 -4.00 0.30 -20.29
CA GLY A 284 -3.44 -0.72 -19.41
C GLY A 284 -2.49 -0.20 -18.34
N ASN A 285 -1.97 -1.11 -17.50
CA ASN A 285 -1.01 -0.80 -16.45
C ASN A 285 0.42 -1.03 -16.96
N ILE A 286 1.25 0.01 -16.93
CA ILE A 286 2.66 -0.08 -17.39
C ILE A 286 3.52 -1.01 -16.54
N TYR A 287 3.13 -1.26 -15.28
CA TYR A 287 3.86 -2.15 -14.37
C TYR A 287 3.39 -3.60 -14.45
N ASP A 288 2.37 -3.92 -15.26
CA ASP A 288 1.88 -5.29 -15.43
C ASP A 288 2.80 -6.07 -16.37
N LEU A 289 3.64 -6.93 -15.79
CA LEU A 289 4.59 -7.82 -16.48
C LEU A 289 4.05 -9.24 -16.62
N GLY A 290 2.76 -9.45 -16.34
CA GLY A 290 2.12 -10.75 -16.24
C GLY A 290 2.12 -11.29 -14.81
N THR A 291 1.08 -12.07 -14.49
CA THR A 291 0.72 -12.48 -13.11
C THR A 291 1.87 -13.09 -12.31
N PHE A 292 2.66 -13.97 -12.94
CA PHE A 292 3.78 -14.63 -12.27
C PHE A 292 4.94 -13.68 -11.94
N ASN A 293 5.34 -12.84 -12.92
CA ASN A 293 6.40 -11.84 -12.70
C ASN A 293 5.96 -10.78 -11.70
N ASN A 294 4.69 -10.38 -11.74
CA ASN A 294 4.09 -9.46 -10.78
C ASN A 294 4.13 -10.03 -9.36
N TRP A 295 3.80 -11.32 -9.19
CA TRP A 295 3.88 -12.02 -7.92
C TRP A 295 5.32 -12.06 -7.39
N ILE A 296 6.27 -12.48 -8.22
CA ILE A 296 7.70 -12.52 -7.86
C ILE A 296 8.23 -11.15 -7.45
N SER A 297 7.78 -10.07 -8.11
CA SER A 297 8.22 -8.70 -7.79
C SER A 297 7.90 -8.25 -6.37
N VAL A 298 6.91 -8.88 -5.72
CA VAL A 298 6.50 -8.59 -4.33
C VAL A 298 6.94 -9.70 -3.38
N MET A 299 6.74 -10.96 -3.77
CA MET A 299 6.93 -12.11 -2.87
C MET A 299 8.33 -12.71 -2.95
N GLY A 300 9.11 -12.35 -4.00
CA GLY A 300 10.42 -12.93 -4.30
C GLY A 300 10.31 -14.21 -5.12
N ASP A 301 11.45 -14.68 -5.62
CA ASP A 301 11.57 -15.84 -6.53
C ASP A 301 11.52 -17.22 -5.82
N LYS A 302 11.80 -17.26 -4.52
CA LYS A 302 11.85 -18.48 -3.72
C LYS A 302 10.48 -18.86 -3.17
N TRP A 303 9.91 -20.00 -3.58
CA TRP A 303 8.59 -20.47 -3.15
C TRP A 303 8.42 -20.59 -1.62
N TYR A 304 9.47 -21.03 -0.91
CA TYR A 304 9.42 -21.11 0.56
C TYR A 304 9.31 -19.72 1.21
N GLY A 305 9.84 -18.70 0.55
CA GLY A 305 9.70 -17.31 0.98
C GLY A 305 8.27 -16.77 0.82
N TRP A 306 7.38 -17.46 0.09
CA TRP A 306 5.97 -17.10 0.01
C TRP A 306 5.21 -17.56 1.27
N ILE A 307 5.66 -18.69 1.84
CA ILE A 307 5.06 -19.28 3.05
C ILE A 307 5.75 -18.77 4.31
N LEU A 308 7.08 -18.65 4.32
CA LEU A 308 7.83 -18.22 5.49
C LEU A 308 8.07 -16.70 5.45
N PRO A 309 7.93 -16.00 6.58
CA PRO A 309 8.11 -14.54 6.65
C PRO A 309 9.58 -14.13 6.71
N ILE A 310 10.34 -14.58 5.73
CA ILE A 310 11.76 -14.25 5.52
C ILE A 310 11.90 -13.11 4.51
N GLY A 311 12.95 -12.30 4.65
CA GLY A 311 13.26 -11.24 3.70
C GLY A 311 13.54 -11.77 2.29
N ILE A 312 13.45 -10.92 1.31
CA ILE A 312 13.85 -11.24 -0.06
C ILE A 312 15.38 -11.21 -0.08
N THR A 313 16.01 -12.37 -0.20
CA THR A 313 17.47 -12.55 -0.15
C THR A 313 18.10 -12.80 -1.52
N SER A 314 17.32 -12.74 -2.60
CA SER A 314 17.82 -13.05 -3.93
C SER A 314 18.67 -11.91 -4.48
N GLU A 315 19.94 -12.18 -4.79
CA GLU A 315 20.81 -11.27 -5.52
C GLU A 315 20.25 -10.93 -6.92
N SER A 316 19.47 -11.84 -7.50
CA SER A 316 18.81 -11.61 -8.79
C SER A 316 17.68 -10.58 -8.75
N VAL A 317 17.11 -10.32 -7.58
CA VAL A 317 16.07 -9.29 -7.37
C VAL A 317 16.70 -7.92 -7.12
N TYR A 318 17.98 -7.87 -6.73
CA TYR A 318 18.77 -6.63 -6.58
C TYR A 318 19.38 -6.13 -7.89
N ASP A 319 18.93 -6.65 -9.00
CA ASP A 319 19.09 -5.95 -10.26
C ASP A 319 18.58 -4.49 -10.10
N THR A 320 19.13 -3.55 -10.80
CA THR A 320 18.85 -2.09 -10.76
C THR A 320 17.37 -1.71 -10.59
N TYR A 321 16.47 -2.64 -10.87
CA TYR A 321 15.00 -2.47 -10.86
C TYR A 321 14.29 -2.92 -9.57
N SER A 322 14.98 -3.35 -8.53
CA SER A 322 14.32 -3.86 -7.30
C SER A 322 14.73 -3.14 -6.01
N ASN A 323 15.26 -1.93 -6.16
CA ASN A 323 15.66 -1.09 -5.03
C ASN A 323 14.51 -0.23 -4.46
N GLY A 324 13.32 -0.27 -5.07
CA GLY A 324 12.18 0.56 -4.71
C GLY A 324 12.20 1.97 -5.33
N ILE A 325 13.22 2.29 -6.10
CA ILE A 325 13.36 3.54 -6.87
C ILE A 325 13.01 3.27 -8.33
N ASN A 326 13.49 2.16 -8.87
CA ASN A 326 13.29 1.76 -10.25
C ASN A 326 12.36 0.55 -10.33
N TYR A 327 11.52 0.50 -11.37
CA TYR A 327 10.59 -0.57 -11.62
C TYR A 327 10.69 -1.03 -13.07
N ARG A 328 10.63 -2.34 -13.29
CA ARG A 328 10.44 -2.88 -14.66
C ARG A 328 9.08 -2.48 -15.18
N ILE A 329 9.03 -2.10 -16.43
CA ILE A 329 7.79 -1.69 -17.11
C ILE A 329 7.53 -2.56 -18.32
N ASN A 330 6.27 -2.60 -18.73
CA ASN A 330 5.86 -3.12 -20.02
C ASN A 330 6.05 -2.01 -21.07
N GLU A 331 7.12 -2.14 -21.86
CA GLU A 331 7.53 -1.12 -22.82
C GLU A 331 6.44 -0.87 -23.88
N GLU A 332 5.73 -1.90 -24.33
CA GLU A 332 4.65 -1.75 -25.30
C GLU A 332 3.52 -0.88 -24.77
N VAL A 333 3.12 -1.13 -23.51
CA VAL A 333 2.08 -0.35 -22.83
C VAL A 333 2.57 1.08 -22.59
N TYR A 334 3.83 1.25 -22.20
CA TYR A 334 4.42 2.58 -21.99
C TYR A 334 4.45 3.40 -23.28
N GLN A 335 4.82 2.81 -24.40
CA GLN A 335 4.80 3.50 -25.71
C GLN A 335 3.38 3.92 -26.12
N LYS A 336 2.37 3.09 -25.84
CA LYS A 336 0.95 3.46 -26.04
C LYS A 336 0.56 4.68 -25.18
N TRP A 337 0.99 4.71 -23.93
CA TRP A 337 0.77 5.87 -23.04
C TRP A 337 1.45 7.15 -23.57
N CYS A 338 2.71 7.06 -24.00
CA CYS A 338 3.45 8.18 -24.55
C CYS A 338 2.82 8.71 -25.84
N TYR A 339 2.37 7.81 -26.72
CA TYR A 339 1.69 8.20 -27.95
C TYR A 339 0.39 8.94 -27.65
N ASN A 340 -0.45 8.38 -26.76
CA ASN A 340 -1.72 8.99 -26.38
C ASN A 340 -1.53 10.37 -25.71
N ALA A 341 -0.51 10.53 -24.87
CA ALA A 341 -0.19 11.79 -24.23
C ALA A 341 0.19 12.86 -25.27
N ARG A 342 1.04 12.53 -26.24
CA ARG A 342 1.42 13.46 -27.32
C ARG A 342 0.21 13.86 -28.17
N LEU A 343 -0.66 12.91 -28.51
CA LEU A 343 -1.88 13.19 -29.25
C LEU A 343 -2.79 14.15 -28.47
N GLN A 344 -2.95 13.92 -27.17
CA GLN A 344 -3.75 14.79 -26.31
C GLN A 344 -3.17 16.22 -26.23
N ASP A 345 -1.85 16.36 -26.16
CA ASP A 345 -1.18 17.68 -26.14
C ASP A 345 -1.38 18.41 -27.48
N GLN A 346 -1.26 17.72 -28.60
CA GLN A 346 -1.55 18.29 -29.93
C GLN A 346 -3.00 18.79 -30.05
N LEU A 347 -3.96 18.00 -29.57
CA LEU A 347 -5.37 18.38 -29.57
C LEU A 347 -5.64 19.58 -28.67
N ASN A 348 -5.00 19.62 -27.49
CA ASN A 348 -5.12 20.75 -26.56
C ASN A 348 -4.53 22.05 -27.18
N GLN A 349 -3.41 21.97 -27.88
CA GLN A 349 -2.82 23.10 -28.62
C GLN A 349 -3.75 23.58 -29.73
N GLN A 350 -4.26 22.70 -30.57
CA GLN A 350 -5.22 23.06 -31.62
C GLN A 350 -6.47 23.74 -31.05
N LEU A 351 -7.00 23.24 -29.93
CA LEU A 351 -8.15 23.84 -29.26
C LEU A 351 -7.83 25.23 -28.70
N ALA A 352 -6.64 25.44 -28.15
CA ALA A 352 -6.19 26.74 -27.66
C ALA A 352 -6.06 27.74 -28.81
N ASP A 353 -5.47 27.34 -29.93
CA ASP A 353 -5.34 28.16 -31.14
C ASP A 353 -6.70 28.52 -31.72
N PHE A 354 -7.64 27.59 -31.78
CA PHE A 354 -9.00 27.82 -32.23
C PHE A 354 -9.72 28.84 -31.31
N LYS A 355 -9.63 28.67 -30.02
CA LYS A 355 -10.22 29.63 -29.05
C LYS A 355 -9.63 31.03 -29.20
N THR A 356 -8.34 31.13 -29.44
CA THR A 356 -7.63 32.39 -29.62
C THR A 356 -8.10 33.09 -30.92
N ARG A 357 -8.19 32.36 -32.01
CA ARG A 357 -8.69 32.90 -33.31
C ARG A 357 -10.13 33.41 -33.21
N ASN A 358 -11.02 32.62 -32.57
CA ASN A 358 -12.42 33.04 -32.41
C ASN A 358 -12.54 34.27 -31.49
N LYS A 359 -11.70 34.42 -30.50
CA LYS A 359 -11.69 35.59 -29.64
C LYS A 359 -11.23 36.86 -30.39
N PHE A 360 -10.29 36.70 -31.30
CA PHE A 360 -9.86 37.80 -32.20
C PHE A 360 -10.97 38.21 -33.21
N GLN A 361 -11.66 37.23 -33.81
CA GLN A 361 -12.77 37.51 -34.73
C GLN A 361 -13.92 38.23 -34.04
N ASN A 362 -14.38 37.77 -32.90
CA ASN A 362 -15.43 38.39 -32.12
C ASN A 362 -15.08 39.81 -31.63
N ASN A 363 -13.79 40.14 -31.46
CA ASN A 363 -13.36 41.51 -31.11
C ASN A 363 -13.21 42.43 -32.35
N LEU A 364 -13.22 41.89 -33.57
CA LEU A 364 -13.21 42.66 -34.82
C LEU A 364 -14.63 42.96 -35.33
N ASP A 365 -15.62 42.18 -34.90
CA ASP A 365 -17.04 42.31 -35.28
C ASP A 365 -17.85 43.17 -34.29
N ASN A 366 -17.24 43.66 -33.18
CA ASN A 366 -17.76 44.62 -32.24
C ASN A 366 -16.99 45.94 -32.30
#